data_38b05a6618d0530d0c9236aa756ab872
#
_entry.id   38b05a6618d0530d0c9236aa756ab872
#
_cell.length_a   1.000
_cell.length_b   1.000
_cell.length_c   1.000
_cell.angle_alpha   90.00
_cell.angle_beta   90.00
_cell.angle_gamma   90.00
#
_symmetry.space_group_name_H-M   'P 1'
#
loop_
_entity.id
_entity.type
_entity.pdbx_description
1 polymer ?
#
loop_
_entity_poly.entity_id
_entity_poly.type
_entity_poly.pdbx_seq_one_letter_code
_entity_poly.pdbx_strand_id
1 'polypeptide(L)'
;MIRAAAVLFALVIAALPVRAAIEIEEVTSPGGITAWLVEEPSIPFVAIELRFRGGASLDAPGKRGAVNLMTGLLEEGAGEMDAQAFARAKESLAADIGFDVGDDSLSVSARFLTENRDDAAELLRLALAEPRFDPEALERVRRQALASIASDAKDPNRIAGKRFDAMAFADHPYGTPISGTAESVAALTRDDIHAAHRAVLARDRVFVGVAGDITAAELGPLLDRLLGGLPETGAPQPADIDVALPGGVEVVTYDTPQSVVVFGQAGMTEDDPDFFAAYIMNQILGGGGFRSRLMAELREARGLTYGVYSYLVPKDHAALYMGSFASSNGRVAEAVDLVRAEWAKKAAAG
;
A
#
# COMPACT_ATOMS: atom_id res chain seq x y z
N MET A 1 -50.96 25.20 28.12
CA MET A 1 -49.65 25.91 28.06
C MET A 1 -48.47 25.05 28.51
N ILE A 2 -48.55 24.32 29.64
CA ILE A 2 -47.45 23.47 30.18
C ILE A 2 -47.05 22.34 29.19
N ARG A 3 -48.05 21.69 28.54
CA ARG A 3 -47.76 20.61 27.55
C ARG A 3 -47.04 21.11 26.27
N ALA A 4 -47.38 22.32 25.82
CA ALA A 4 -46.70 22.92 24.65
C ALA A 4 -45.26 23.35 25.00
N ALA A 5 -45.01 23.85 26.22
CA ALA A 5 -43.66 24.19 26.69
C ALA A 5 -42.77 22.95 26.88
N ALA A 6 -43.34 21.82 27.37
CA ALA A 6 -42.61 20.55 27.49
C ALA A 6 -42.21 19.95 26.15
N VAL A 7 -43.08 20.05 25.13
CA VAL A 7 -42.76 19.59 23.74
C VAL A 7 -41.70 20.47 23.10
N LEU A 8 -41.78 21.79 23.31
CA LEU A 8 -40.77 22.72 22.79
C LEU A 8 -39.39 22.49 23.45
N PHE A 9 -39.35 22.22 24.75
CA PHE A 9 -38.12 21.91 25.48
C PHE A 9 -37.52 20.57 25.06
N ALA A 10 -38.35 19.53 24.81
CA ALA A 10 -37.90 18.24 24.27
C ALA A 10 -37.34 18.37 22.84
N LEU A 11 -37.93 19.22 21.98
CA LEU A 11 -37.45 19.50 20.63
C LEU A 11 -36.12 20.27 20.64
N VAL A 12 -35.90 21.18 21.58
CA VAL A 12 -34.63 21.91 21.74
C VAL A 12 -33.50 20.98 22.19
N ILE A 13 -33.77 20.01 23.09
CA ILE A 13 -32.78 18.99 23.49
C ILE A 13 -32.43 18.05 22.32
N ALA A 14 -33.39 17.70 21.47
CA ALA A 14 -33.15 16.88 20.27
C ALA A 14 -32.36 17.60 19.15
N ALA A 15 -32.30 18.96 19.20
CA ALA A 15 -31.59 19.79 18.23
C ALA A 15 -30.15 20.14 18.65
N LEU A 16 -29.66 19.63 19.79
CA LEU A 16 -28.26 19.77 20.12
C LEU A 16 -27.41 19.00 19.09
N PRO A 17 -26.44 19.64 18.43
CA PRO A 17 -25.59 18.94 17.48
C PRO A 17 -24.84 17.83 18.24
N VAL A 18 -25.17 16.58 17.93
CA VAL A 18 -24.33 15.44 18.32
C VAL A 18 -23.03 15.64 17.54
N ARG A 19 -21.98 16.10 18.18
CA ARG A 19 -20.63 16.08 17.62
C ARG A 19 -20.20 14.60 17.57
N ALA A 20 -20.43 14.00 16.43
CA ALA A 20 -19.86 12.71 16.07
C ALA A 20 -18.46 12.90 15.42
N ALA A 21 -17.74 13.95 15.78
CA ALA A 21 -16.38 14.13 15.31
C ALA A 21 -15.48 13.30 16.24
N ILE A 22 -14.82 12.31 15.64
CA ILE A 22 -13.72 11.60 16.31
C ILE A 22 -12.65 12.65 16.61
N GLU A 23 -12.25 12.76 17.87
CA GLU A 23 -11.14 13.64 18.27
C GLU A 23 -9.82 12.92 17.98
N ILE A 24 -9.00 13.50 17.12
CA ILE A 24 -7.65 13.01 16.82
C ILE A 24 -6.68 13.91 17.57
N GLU A 25 -5.95 13.33 18.52
CA GLU A 25 -4.91 14.01 19.29
C GLU A 25 -3.54 13.75 18.66
N GLU A 26 -2.73 14.80 18.52
CA GLU A 26 -1.32 14.64 18.15
C GLU A 26 -0.48 14.49 19.43
N VAL A 27 0.17 13.34 19.56
CA VAL A 27 1.01 12.98 20.70
C VAL A 27 2.46 12.94 20.24
N THR A 28 3.33 13.72 20.89
CA THR A 28 4.77 13.65 20.67
C THR A 28 5.43 12.99 21.88
N SER A 29 6.18 11.92 21.65
CA SER A 29 6.93 11.21 22.69
C SER A 29 8.09 12.04 23.23
N PRO A 30 8.62 11.74 24.42
CA PRO A 30 9.85 12.36 24.93
C PRO A 30 11.05 12.23 23.95
N GLY A 31 11.12 11.15 23.18
CA GLY A 31 12.14 10.92 22.15
C GLY A 31 11.88 11.61 20.82
N GLY A 32 10.79 12.41 20.71
CA GLY A 32 10.48 13.20 19.51
C GLY A 32 9.70 12.45 18.42
N ILE A 33 9.12 11.30 18.72
CA ILE A 33 8.27 10.55 17.77
C ILE A 33 6.85 11.07 17.87
N THR A 34 6.28 11.50 16.75
CA THR A 34 4.90 12.01 16.69
C THR A 34 3.95 10.93 16.20
N ALA A 35 2.79 10.83 16.84
CA ALA A 35 1.69 9.94 16.46
C ALA A 35 0.35 10.66 16.51
N TRP A 36 -0.61 10.19 15.72
CA TRP A 36 -2.03 10.54 15.83
C TRP A 36 -2.74 9.49 16.67
N LEU A 37 -3.42 9.93 17.73
CA LEU A 37 -4.16 9.09 18.66
C LEU A 37 -5.67 9.33 18.56
N VAL A 38 -6.40 8.23 18.50
CA VAL A 38 -7.83 8.19 18.79
C VAL A 38 -8.03 7.35 20.04
N GLU A 39 -8.28 8.01 21.18
CA GLU A 39 -8.55 7.32 22.44
C GLU A 39 -9.98 6.74 22.44
N GLU A 40 -10.09 5.41 22.57
CA GLU A 40 -11.38 4.68 22.57
C GLU A 40 -11.35 3.57 23.63
N PRO A 41 -11.61 3.89 24.91
CA PRO A 41 -11.50 2.93 26.02
C PRO A 41 -12.67 1.96 26.11
N SER A 42 -13.71 2.10 25.28
CA SER A 42 -14.88 1.21 25.33
C SER A 42 -14.59 -0.21 24.83
N ILE A 43 -13.49 -0.39 24.06
CA ILE A 43 -13.08 -1.67 23.50
C ILE A 43 -11.65 -1.97 23.97
N PRO A 44 -11.42 -3.08 24.71
CA PRO A 44 -10.15 -3.35 25.39
C PRO A 44 -9.07 -3.86 24.43
N PHE A 45 -8.74 -3.08 23.39
CA PHE A 45 -7.62 -3.35 22.48
C PHE A 45 -6.94 -2.05 22.05
N VAL A 46 -5.71 -2.19 21.56
CA VAL A 46 -4.94 -1.12 20.91
C VAL A 46 -4.60 -1.57 19.49
N ALA A 47 -4.86 -0.69 18.53
CA ALA A 47 -4.41 -0.83 17.14
C ALA A 47 -3.33 0.21 16.85
N ILE A 48 -2.23 -0.23 16.25
CA ILE A 48 -1.10 0.61 15.84
C ILE A 48 -0.86 0.40 14.35
N GLU A 49 -0.80 1.50 13.60
CA GLU A 49 -0.41 1.52 12.21
C GLU A 49 0.87 2.36 12.07
N LEU A 50 1.92 1.73 11.52
CA LEU A 50 3.16 2.41 11.18
C LEU A 50 3.32 2.41 9.67
N ARG A 51 3.63 3.55 9.08
CA ARG A 51 3.94 3.67 7.67
C ARG A 51 5.32 4.30 7.51
N PHE A 52 6.27 3.51 7.04
CA PHE A 52 7.61 3.98 6.70
C PHE A 52 7.64 4.37 5.22
N ARG A 53 7.95 5.61 4.93
CA ARG A 53 8.04 6.12 3.56
C ARG A 53 9.26 5.57 2.84
N GLY A 54 9.08 5.11 1.58
CA GLY A 54 10.14 4.68 0.68
C GLY A 54 10.08 3.23 0.21
N GLY A 55 9.47 2.31 0.93
CA GLY A 55 9.16 0.94 0.50
C GLY A 55 10.22 0.26 -0.39
N ALA A 56 9.75 -0.50 -1.37
CA ALA A 56 10.62 -1.22 -2.31
C ALA A 56 11.37 -0.30 -3.29
N SER A 57 10.99 0.97 -3.42
CA SER A 57 11.75 1.95 -4.22
C SER A 57 13.13 2.24 -3.65
N LEU A 58 13.39 1.87 -2.39
CA LEU A 58 14.68 1.98 -1.72
C LEU A 58 15.61 0.77 -1.93
N ASP A 59 15.22 -0.21 -2.73
CA ASP A 59 16.12 -1.29 -3.10
C ASP A 59 17.41 -0.73 -3.73
N ALA A 60 18.55 -1.15 -3.21
CA ALA A 60 19.84 -0.75 -3.77
C ALA A 60 19.98 -1.21 -5.23
N PRO A 61 20.76 -0.50 -6.08
CA PRO A 61 20.99 -0.89 -7.46
C PRO A 61 21.46 -2.35 -7.59
N GLY A 62 20.77 -3.13 -8.42
CA GLY A 62 21.03 -4.56 -8.62
C GLY A 62 20.49 -5.47 -7.49
N LYS A 63 19.80 -4.92 -6.50
CA LYS A 63 19.23 -5.68 -5.36
C LYS A 63 17.70 -5.65 -5.33
N ARG A 64 17.06 -5.43 -6.48
CA ARG A 64 15.59 -5.36 -6.55
C ARG A 64 14.94 -6.60 -5.96
N GLY A 65 13.96 -6.40 -5.08
CA GLY A 65 13.29 -7.43 -4.28
C GLY A 65 13.86 -7.62 -2.87
N ALA A 66 14.94 -6.91 -2.50
CA ALA A 66 15.53 -7.03 -1.16
C ALA A 66 14.58 -6.54 -0.06
N VAL A 67 13.92 -5.40 -0.26
CA VAL A 67 12.94 -4.87 0.72
C VAL A 67 11.73 -5.80 0.81
N ASN A 68 11.22 -6.31 -0.31
CA ASN A 68 10.10 -7.25 -0.29
C ASN A 68 10.47 -8.56 0.43
N LEU A 69 11.66 -9.11 0.18
CA LEU A 69 12.13 -10.31 0.85
C LEU A 69 12.38 -10.06 2.35
N MET A 70 12.96 -8.91 2.69
CA MET A 70 13.16 -8.45 4.08
C MET A 70 11.83 -8.35 4.82
N THR A 71 10.80 -7.73 4.22
CA THR A 71 9.47 -7.61 4.81
C THR A 71 8.87 -8.96 5.16
N GLY A 72 8.98 -9.95 4.26
CA GLY A 72 8.53 -11.32 4.51
C GLY A 72 9.33 -12.07 5.59
N LEU A 73 10.47 -11.51 6.03
CA LEU A 73 11.32 -12.11 7.06
C LEU A 73 11.13 -11.49 8.45
N LEU A 74 10.38 -10.40 8.60
CA LEU A 74 10.22 -9.71 9.88
C LEU A 74 9.47 -10.56 10.92
N GLU A 75 8.64 -11.52 10.49
CA GLU A 75 7.95 -12.46 11.37
C GLU A 75 8.68 -13.81 11.50
N GLU A 76 9.83 -13.98 10.89
CA GLU A 76 10.56 -15.23 10.82
C GLU A 76 11.63 -15.37 11.92
N GLY A 77 11.39 -14.72 13.07
CA GLY A 77 12.21 -14.72 14.27
C GLY A 77 12.80 -13.36 14.58
N ALA A 78 12.84 -13.02 15.88
CA ALA A 78 13.32 -11.75 16.39
C ALA A 78 13.94 -11.91 17.79
N GLY A 79 14.96 -11.12 18.10
CA GLY A 79 15.71 -11.26 19.35
C GLY A 79 16.28 -12.68 19.52
N GLU A 80 15.92 -13.36 20.60
CA GLU A 80 16.31 -14.75 20.86
C GLU A 80 15.33 -15.78 20.28
N MET A 81 14.16 -15.36 19.80
CA MET A 81 13.11 -16.22 19.28
C MET A 81 13.36 -16.60 17.82
N ASP A 82 13.39 -17.88 17.52
CA ASP A 82 13.27 -18.38 16.14
C ASP A 82 11.84 -18.18 15.60
N ALA A 83 11.60 -18.50 14.32
CA ALA A 83 10.31 -18.31 13.66
C ALA A 83 9.16 -19.01 14.39
N GLN A 84 9.39 -20.22 14.93
CA GLN A 84 8.35 -20.97 15.66
C GLN A 84 8.05 -20.35 17.03
N ALA A 85 9.09 -19.91 17.74
CA ALA A 85 8.93 -19.25 19.03
C ALA A 85 8.24 -17.91 18.88
N PHE A 86 8.58 -17.13 17.86
CA PHE A 86 7.93 -15.87 17.52
C PHE A 86 6.44 -16.09 17.19
N ALA A 87 6.10 -17.06 16.35
CA ALA A 87 4.72 -17.38 16.01
C ALA A 87 3.91 -17.80 17.24
N ARG A 88 4.49 -18.63 18.14
CA ARG A 88 3.83 -19.02 19.40
C ARG A 88 3.65 -17.84 20.34
N ALA A 89 4.61 -16.93 20.43
CA ALA A 89 4.49 -15.71 21.24
C ALA A 89 3.35 -14.83 20.73
N LYS A 90 3.29 -14.59 19.40
CA LYS A 90 2.20 -13.84 18.75
C LYS A 90 0.82 -14.45 19.05
N GLU A 91 0.69 -15.78 18.93
CA GLU A 91 -0.54 -16.51 19.21
C GLU A 91 -0.93 -16.43 20.69
N SER A 92 0.01 -16.63 21.61
CA SER A 92 -0.26 -16.61 23.07
C SER A 92 -0.70 -15.25 23.59
N LEU A 93 -0.25 -14.16 22.93
CA LEU A 93 -0.63 -12.78 23.24
C LEU A 93 -1.92 -12.34 22.54
N ALA A 94 -2.52 -13.21 21.71
CA ALA A 94 -3.61 -12.84 20.81
C ALA A 94 -3.29 -11.57 19.99
N ALA A 95 -2.01 -11.41 19.61
CA ALA A 95 -1.53 -10.28 18.84
C ALA A 95 -1.67 -10.58 17.35
N ASP A 96 -2.24 -9.62 16.61
CA ASP A 96 -2.27 -9.63 15.15
C ASP A 96 -1.24 -8.61 14.68
N ILE A 97 -0.16 -9.09 14.09
CA ILE A 97 0.94 -8.26 13.57
C ILE A 97 1.14 -8.65 12.12
N GLY A 98 1.16 -7.66 11.22
CA GLY A 98 1.35 -7.84 9.80
C GLY A 98 2.27 -6.80 9.20
N PHE A 99 2.98 -7.18 8.16
CA PHE A 99 3.90 -6.32 7.40
C PHE A 99 3.55 -6.39 5.92
N ASP A 100 3.44 -5.23 5.27
CA ASP A 100 3.17 -5.11 3.85
C ASP A 100 4.11 -4.09 3.21
N VAL A 101 4.44 -4.28 1.93
CA VAL A 101 5.32 -3.38 1.21
C VAL A 101 4.78 -3.04 -0.17
N GLY A 102 4.75 -1.74 -0.45
CA GLY A 102 4.55 -1.18 -1.78
C GLY A 102 5.84 -0.57 -2.34
N ASP A 103 5.71 0.15 -3.44
CA ASP A 103 6.85 0.91 -3.96
C ASP A 103 7.29 1.99 -2.98
N ASP A 104 6.35 2.76 -2.43
CA ASP A 104 6.61 4.01 -1.70
C ASP A 104 6.43 3.91 -0.19
N SER A 105 6.08 2.75 0.31
CA SER A 105 5.95 2.55 1.76
C SER A 105 6.10 1.09 2.17
N LEU A 106 6.59 0.90 3.40
CA LEU A 106 6.41 -0.31 4.18
C LEU A 106 5.42 0.01 5.29
N SER A 107 4.37 -0.77 5.38
CA SER A 107 3.30 -0.63 6.38
C SER A 107 3.39 -1.74 7.40
N VAL A 108 3.15 -1.41 8.65
CA VAL A 108 3.08 -2.35 9.76
C VAL A 108 1.75 -2.12 10.46
N SER A 109 0.93 -3.15 10.52
CA SER A 109 -0.30 -3.16 11.30
C SER A 109 -0.11 -4.04 12.53
N ALA A 110 -0.51 -3.54 13.69
CA ALA A 110 -0.51 -4.32 14.91
C ALA A 110 -1.79 -4.10 15.69
N ARG A 111 -2.38 -5.19 16.18
CA ARG A 111 -3.56 -5.15 17.05
C ARG A 111 -3.40 -6.16 18.17
N PHE A 112 -3.65 -5.73 19.40
CA PHE A 112 -3.53 -6.57 20.57
C PHE A 112 -4.45 -6.11 21.69
N LEU A 113 -4.80 -7.01 22.61
CA LEU A 113 -5.60 -6.71 23.78
C LEU A 113 -4.85 -5.76 24.73
N THR A 114 -5.59 -4.86 25.38
CA THR A 114 -5.02 -3.91 26.36
C THR A 114 -4.25 -4.62 27.46
N GLU A 115 -4.75 -5.77 27.94
CA GLU A 115 -4.09 -6.57 28.99
C GLU A 115 -2.74 -7.15 28.55
N ASN A 116 -2.51 -7.37 27.24
CA ASN A 116 -1.28 -7.90 26.66
C ASN A 116 -0.42 -6.82 26.01
N ARG A 117 -0.80 -5.54 26.10
CA ARG A 117 -0.22 -4.42 25.37
C ARG A 117 1.31 -4.36 25.47
N ASP A 118 1.86 -4.45 26.66
CA ASP A 118 3.27 -4.26 26.86
C ASP A 118 4.12 -5.40 26.28
N ASP A 119 3.66 -6.65 26.44
CA ASP A 119 4.34 -7.83 25.88
C ASP A 119 4.19 -7.90 24.35
N ALA A 120 3.02 -7.55 23.81
CA ALA A 120 2.78 -7.50 22.38
C ALA A 120 3.56 -6.36 21.70
N ALA A 121 3.66 -5.20 22.34
CA ALA A 121 4.49 -4.10 21.87
C ALA A 121 5.98 -4.47 21.89
N GLU A 122 6.44 -5.23 22.90
CA GLU A 122 7.82 -5.73 22.93
C GLU A 122 8.07 -6.74 21.80
N LEU A 123 7.13 -7.63 21.53
CA LEU A 123 7.21 -8.55 20.40
C LEU A 123 7.34 -7.80 19.06
N LEU A 124 6.52 -6.75 18.87
CA LEU A 124 6.59 -5.88 17.69
C LEU A 124 7.92 -5.14 17.62
N ARG A 125 8.40 -4.60 18.75
CA ARG A 125 9.71 -3.94 18.84
C ARG A 125 10.84 -4.86 18.37
N LEU A 126 10.85 -6.11 18.85
CA LEU A 126 11.85 -7.09 18.46
C LEU A 126 11.79 -7.37 16.95
N ALA A 127 10.58 -7.53 16.38
CA ALA A 127 10.43 -7.74 14.94
C ALA A 127 10.98 -6.56 14.13
N LEU A 128 10.76 -5.32 14.61
CA LEU A 128 11.19 -4.11 13.91
C LEU A 128 12.68 -3.81 14.09
N ALA A 129 13.23 -3.96 15.31
CA ALA A 129 14.58 -3.51 15.63
C ALA A 129 15.63 -4.62 15.65
N GLU A 130 15.22 -5.86 15.94
CA GLU A 130 16.14 -6.99 16.17
C GLU A 130 15.70 -8.25 15.36
N PRO A 131 15.33 -8.13 14.06
CA PRO A 131 14.99 -9.29 13.27
C PRO A 131 16.22 -10.19 13.07
N ARG A 132 16.04 -11.50 13.15
CA ARG A 132 17.16 -12.45 13.10
C ARG A 132 17.68 -12.70 11.70
N PHE A 133 16.80 -12.71 10.71
CA PHE A 133 17.13 -13.08 9.33
C PHE A 133 17.95 -14.38 9.25
N ASP A 134 17.50 -15.40 9.94
CA ASP A 134 18.20 -16.70 10.00
C ASP A 134 18.35 -17.30 8.59
N PRO A 135 19.49 -17.95 8.27
CA PRO A 135 19.73 -18.47 6.93
C PRO A 135 18.65 -19.43 6.44
N GLU A 136 18.11 -20.27 7.32
CA GLU A 136 17.04 -21.23 6.95
C GLU A 136 15.73 -20.51 6.63
N ALA A 137 15.37 -19.47 7.40
CA ALA A 137 14.21 -18.63 7.13
C ALA A 137 14.38 -17.87 5.80
N LEU A 138 15.55 -17.27 5.58
CA LEU A 138 15.87 -16.59 4.33
C LEU A 138 15.71 -17.52 3.12
N GLU A 139 16.24 -18.73 3.17
CA GLU A 139 16.10 -19.69 2.06
C GLU A 139 14.67 -20.17 1.87
N ARG A 140 13.87 -20.28 2.94
CA ARG A 140 12.45 -20.63 2.83
C ARG A 140 11.66 -19.51 2.16
N VAL A 141 11.78 -18.26 2.62
CA VAL A 141 11.07 -17.10 2.07
C VAL A 141 11.55 -16.80 0.64
N ARG A 142 12.85 -16.95 0.35
CA ARG A 142 13.41 -16.86 -1.00
C ARG A 142 12.73 -17.86 -1.96
N ARG A 143 12.59 -19.13 -1.59
CA ARG A 143 11.90 -20.12 -2.42
C ARG A 143 10.45 -19.74 -2.68
N GLN A 144 9.75 -19.20 -1.69
CA GLN A 144 8.37 -18.70 -1.87
C GLN A 144 8.33 -17.53 -2.84
N ALA A 145 9.23 -16.54 -2.70
CA ALA A 145 9.33 -15.39 -3.59
C ALA A 145 9.62 -15.84 -5.04
N LEU A 146 10.59 -16.73 -5.25
CA LEU A 146 10.91 -17.27 -6.57
C LEU A 146 9.74 -18.06 -7.19
N ALA A 147 8.99 -18.81 -6.39
CA ALA A 147 7.80 -19.51 -6.86
C ALA A 147 6.69 -18.53 -7.28
N SER A 148 6.49 -17.45 -6.52
CA SER A 148 5.56 -16.37 -6.89
C SER A 148 5.98 -15.69 -8.20
N ILE A 149 7.25 -15.31 -8.35
CA ILE A 149 7.80 -14.72 -9.57
C ILE A 149 7.59 -15.65 -10.78
N ALA A 150 7.83 -16.96 -10.60
CA ALA A 150 7.60 -17.94 -11.65
C ALA A 150 6.11 -18.12 -12.01
N SER A 151 5.20 -17.94 -11.06
CA SER A 151 3.76 -17.90 -11.28
C SER A 151 3.35 -16.64 -12.04
N ASP A 152 3.83 -15.47 -11.60
CA ASP A 152 3.55 -14.17 -12.24
C ASP A 152 4.02 -14.12 -13.70
N ALA A 153 5.11 -14.82 -14.03
CA ALA A 153 5.61 -14.94 -15.41
C ALA A 153 4.64 -15.69 -16.35
N LYS A 154 3.62 -16.36 -15.81
CA LYS A 154 2.58 -17.09 -16.56
C LYS A 154 1.22 -16.41 -16.50
N ASP A 155 1.08 -15.32 -15.77
CA ASP A 155 -0.15 -14.55 -15.68
C ASP A 155 -0.16 -13.40 -16.70
N PRO A 156 -1.08 -13.39 -17.69
CA PRO A 156 -1.15 -12.33 -18.69
C PRO A 156 -1.31 -10.92 -18.08
N ASN A 157 -2.02 -10.79 -16.94
CA ASN A 157 -2.17 -9.49 -16.27
C ASN A 157 -0.84 -8.99 -15.72
N ARG A 158 -0.07 -9.88 -15.07
CA ARG A 158 1.26 -9.56 -14.54
C ARG A 158 2.25 -9.25 -15.65
N ILE A 159 2.21 -10.00 -16.76
CA ILE A 159 3.06 -9.77 -17.93
C ILE A 159 2.77 -8.39 -18.52
N ALA A 160 1.49 -8.05 -18.74
CA ALA A 160 1.08 -6.76 -19.30
C ALA A 160 1.45 -5.59 -18.37
N GLY A 161 1.17 -5.70 -17.05
CA GLY A 161 1.53 -4.68 -16.07
C GLY A 161 3.04 -4.46 -16.00
N LYS A 162 3.82 -5.53 -15.84
CA LYS A 162 5.29 -5.44 -15.81
C LYS A 162 5.87 -4.77 -17.08
N ARG A 163 5.30 -5.08 -18.25
CA ARG A 163 5.75 -4.46 -19.49
C ARG A 163 5.39 -2.98 -19.55
N PHE A 164 4.20 -2.62 -19.09
CA PHE A 164 3.75 -1.23 -18.99
C PHE A 164 4.68 -0.43 -18.05
N ASP A 165 4.95 -0.94 -16.84
CA ASP A 165 5.81 -0.27 -15.88
C ASP A 165 7.23 -0.06 -16.41
N ALA A 166 7.81 -1.08 -17.07
CA ALA A 166 9.13 -0.96 -17.71
C ALA A 166 9.16 0.10 -18.81
N MET A 167 8.06 0.32 -19.54
CA MET A 167 7.94 1.37 -20.53
C MET A 167 7.77 2.75 -19.91
N ALA A 168 6.96 2.84 -18.85
CA ALA A 168 6.63 4.11 -18.21
C ALA A 168 7.79 4.69 -17.39
N PHE A 169 8.59 3.83 -16.75
CA PHE A 169 9.56 4.23 -15.74
C PHE A 169 11.02 3.87 -16.06
N ALA A 170 11.27 3.14 -17.15
CA ALA A 170 12.63 2.77 -17.60
C ALA A 170 13.50 2.22 -16.44
N ASP A 171 14.64 2.87 -16.16
CA ASP A 171 15.60 2.46 -15.12
C ASP A 171 15.23 2.91 -13.70
N HIS A 172 14.13 3.66 -13.54
CA HIS A 172 13.64 4.01 -12.20
C HIS A 172 13.16 2.74 -11.46
N PRO A 173 13.26 2.66 -10.11
CA PRO A 173 12.77 1.51 -9.34
C PRO A 173 11.35 1.07 -9.68
N TYR A 174 10.46 1.99 -10.04
CA TYR A 174 9.08 1.68 -10.46
C TYR A 174 8.98 0.86 -11.76
N GLY A 175 10.02 0.85 -12.60
CA GLY A 175 10.05 0.08 -13.84
C GLY A 175 10.21 -1.43 -13.65
N THR A 176 10.43 -1.90 -12.43
CA THR A 176 10.58 -3.33 -12.11
C THR A 176 9.67 -3.72 -10.96
N PRO A 177 9.12 -4.97 -10.94
CA PRO A 177 8.26 -5.43 -9.85
C PRO A 177 8.92 -5.31 -8.47
N ILE A 178 8.14 -4.99 -7.45
CA ILE A 178 8.62 -4.94 -6.06
C ILE A 178 9.17 -6.28 -5.57
N SER A 179 8.68 -7.39 -6.11
CA SER A 179 9.19 -8.73 -5.85
C SER A 179 10.58 -9.01 -6.47
N GLY A 180 11.08 -8.10 -7.30
CA GLY A 180 12.33 -8.29 -8.03
C GLY A 180 12.20 -9.21 -9.25
N THR A 181 13.33 -9.74 -9.71
CA THR A 181 13.44 -10.76 -10.75
C THR A 181 13.97 -12.06 -10.15
N ALA A 182 13.83 -13.18 -10.88
CA ALA A 182 14.39 -14.45 -10.42
C ALA A 182 15.91 -14.35 -10.18
N GLU A 183 16.62 -13.63 -11.05
CA GLU A 183 18.07 -13.43 -10.97
C GLU A 183 18.44 -12.55 -9.77
N SER A 184 17.75 -11.40 -9.59
CA SER A 184 18.06 -10.49 -8.48
C SER A 184 17.79 -11.16 -7.13
N VAL A 185 16.62 -11.81 -6.95
CA VAL A 185 16.24 -12.47 -5.70
C VAL A 185 17.12 -13.68 -5.37
N ALA A 186 17.52 -14.45 -6.38
CA ALA A 186 18.47 -15.56 -6.17
C ALA A 186 19.85 -15.11 -5.69
N ALA A 187 20.28 -13.90 -6.10
CA ALA A 187 21.58 -13.33 -5.75
C ALA A 187 21.61 -12.53 -4.44
N LEU A 188 20.44 -12.29 -3.79
CA LEU A 188 20.39 -11.56 -2.52
C LEU A 188 21.10 -12.35 -1.42
N THR A 189 21.88 -11.64 -0.63
CA THR A 189 22.55 -12.18 0.56
C THR A 189 21.85 -11.73 1.84
N ARG A 190 22.20 -12.33 2.97
CA ARG A 190 21.73 -11.88 4.28
C ARG A 190 22.14 -10.41 4.57
N ASP A 191 23.33 -10.01 4.12
CA ASP A 191 23.81 -8.63 4.29
C ASP A 191 22.98 -7.64 3.48
N ASP A 192 22.50 -8.03 2.28
CA ASP A 192 21.56 -7.23 1.48
C ASP A 192 20.23 -7.05 2.22
N ILE A 193 19.75 -8.09 2.91
CA ILE A 193 18.52 -8.01 3.73
C ILE A 193 18.69 -7.06 4.91
N HIS A 194 19.82 -7.14 5.63
CA HIS A 194 20.15 -6.16 6.69
C HIS A 194 20.29 -4.74 6.15
N ALA A 195 20.85 -4.57 4.95
CA ALA A 195 20.94 -3.26 4.30
C ALA A 195 19.56 -2.70 3.95
N ALA A 196 18.67 -3.52 3.38
CA ALA A 196 17.29 -3.15 3.06
C ALA A 196 16.49 -2.77 4.33
N HIS A 197 16.66 -3.52 5.41
CA HIS A 197 16.07 -3.22 6.72
C HIS A 197 16.45 -1.81 7.21
N ARG A 198 17.74 -1.49 7.25
CA ARG A 198 18.22 -0.16 7.68
C ARG A 198 17.84 0.96 6.71
N ALA A 199 17.65 0.64 5.43
CA ALA A 199 17.27 1.62 4.42
C ALA A 199 15.83 2.11 4.62
N VAL A 200 14.91 1.23 4.99
CA VAL A 200 13.47 1.50 5.07
C VAL A 200 13.02 1.81 6.50
N LEU A 201 13.38 0.98 7.47
CA LEU A 201 12.92 1.11 8.85
C LEU A 201 13.77 2.13 9.62
N ALA A 202 13.40 3.42 9.47
CA ALA A 202 14.09 4.53 10.10
C ALA A 202 13.12 5.58 10.64
N ARG A 203 13.52 6.28 11.71
CA ARG A 203 12.64 7.21 12.44
C ARG A 203 12.31 8.49 11.66
N ASP A 204 13.17 8.91 10.73
CA ASP A 204 12.99 10.12 9.91
C ASP A 204 11.85 10.04 8.89
N ARG A 205 11.22 8.87 8.76
CA ARG A 205 10.24 8.60 7.70
C ARG A 205 9.02 7.83 8.15
N VAL A 206 8.82 7.66 9.44
CA VAL A 206 7.67 6.92 9.99
C VAL A 206 6.52 7.85 10.31
N PHE A 207 5.33 7.46 9.88
CA PHE A 207 4.04 8.00 10.30
C PHE A 207 3.38 6.98 11.21
N VAL A 208 2.82 7.45 12.33
CA VAL A 208 2.23 6.57 13.36
C VAL A 208 0.78 6.97 13.60
N GLY A 209 -0.12 6.01 13.44
CA GLY A 209 -1.52 6.12 13.85
C GLY A 209 -1.83 5.12 14.95
N VAL A 210 -2.53 5.54 16.00
CA VAL A 210 -2.92 4.67 17.11
C VAL A 210 -4.38 4.90 17.44
N ALA A 211 -5.12 3.82 17.66
CA ALA A 211 -6.50 3.90 18.11
C ALA A 211 -6.78 2.81 19.13
N GLY A 212 -7.61 3.10 20.14
CA GLY A 212 -8.06 2.13 21.12
C GLY A 212 -7.90 2.56 22.57
N ASP A 213 -7.80 1.58 23.45
CA ASP A 213 -7.73 1.75 24.90
C ASP A 213 -6.31 2.05 25.36
N ILE A 214 -5.86 3.25 25.04
CA ILE A 214 -4.56 3.81 25.43
C ILE A 214 -4.67 5.33 25.51
N THR A 215 -4.13 5.92 26.57
CA THR A 215 -4.08 7.38 26.75
C THR A 215 -2.84 8.00 26.13
N ALA A 216 -2.87 9.31 25.86
CA ALA A 216 -1.70 10.05 25.37
C ALA A 216 -0.48 9.92 26.31
N ALA A 217 -0.71 9.89 27.62
CA ALA A 217 0.35 9.73 28.62
C ALA A 217 1.04 8.37 28.57
N GLU A 218 0.30 7.31 28.20
CA GLU A 218 0.84 5.95 28.05
C GLU A 218 1.50 5.76 26.67
N LEU A 219 0.95 6.40 25.63
CA LEU A 219 1.42 6.27 24.26
C LEU A 219 2.84 6.83 24.08
N GLY A 220 3.16 7.99 24.63
CA GLY A 220 4.49 8.60 24.48
C GLY A 220 5.64 7.64 24.82
N PRO A 221 5.70 7.10 26.05
CA PRO A 221 6.72 6.10 26.42
C PRO A 221 6.68 4.82 25.58
N LEU A 222 5.50 4.39 25.14
CA LEU A 222 5.34 3.21 24.26
C LEU A 222 6.01 3.43 22.90
N LEU A 223 5.85 4.61 22.31
CA LEU A 223 6.47 4.98 21.03
C LEU A 223 8.00 4.98 21.13
N ASP A 224 8.55 5.57 22.20
CA ASP A 224 10.01 5.57 22.42
C ASP A 224 10.57 4.16 22.57
N ARG A 225 9.87 3.31 23.29
CA ARG A 225 10.25 1.90 23.43
C ARG A 225 10.18 1.17 22.10
N LEU A 226 9.09 1.34 21.34
CA LEU A 226 8.82 0.62 20.10
C LEU A 226 9.78 1.01 18.98
N LEU A 227 10.03 2.30 18.78
CA LEU A 227 10.75 2.84 17.62
C LEU A 227 12.14 3.39 17.94
N GLY A 228 12.47 3.60 19.23
CA GLY A 228 13.74 4.20 19.64
C GLY A 228 15.00 3.40 19.25
N GLY A 229 14.86 2.08 19.03
CA GLY A 229 15.94 1.21 18.56
C GLY A 229 16.22 1.26 17.06
N LEU A 230 15.34 1.92 16.27
CA LEU A 230 15.52 2.06 14.82
C LEU A 230 16.56 3.13 14.48
N PRO A 231 17.22 3.02 13.30
CA PRO A 231 18.09 4.08 12.80
C PRO A 231 17.40 5.43 12.80
N GLU A 232 18.16 6.49 13.06
CA GLU A 232 17.63 7.85 13.01
C GLU A 232 17.28 8.25 11.58
N THR A 233 18.11 7.86 10.61
CA THR A 233 17.97 8.20 9.19
C THR A 233 18.10 6.95 8.32
N GLY A 234 17.18 6.77 7.38
CA GLY A 234 17.22 5.70 6.40
C GLY A 234 17.90 6.11 5.07
N ALA A 235 17.78 5.28 4.05
CA ALA A 235 18.34 5.57 2.72
C ALA A 235 17.66 6.79 2.08
N PRO A 236 18.36 7.56 1.23
CA PRO A 236 17.74 8.65 0.50
C PRO A 236 16.62 8.14 -0.41
N GLN A 237 15.56 8.94 -0.55
CA GLN A 237 14.48 8.65 -1.50
C GLN A 237 14.98 8.71 -2.94
N PRO A 238 14.41 7.92 -3.88
CA PRO A 238 14.72 8.07 -5.29
C PRO A 238 14.34 9.45 -5.81
N ALA A 239 14.90 9.84 -6.95
CA ALA A 239 14.52 11.08 -7.61
C ALA A 239 13.13 10.95 -8.26
N ASP A 240 12.44 12.07 -8.41
CA ASP A 240 11.20 12.13 -9.18
C ASP A 240 11.48 11.81 -10.66
N ILE A 241 10.54 11.17 -11.32
CA ILE A 241 10.63 10.82 -12.75
C ILE A 241 9.37 11.21 -13.50
N ASP A 242 9.56 11.82 -14.65
CA ASP A 242 8.47 12.03 -15.60
C ASP A 242 8.11 10.73 -16.31
N VAL A 243 6.83 10.45 -16.41
CA VAL A 243 6.33 9.28 -17.13
C VAL A 243 6.57 9.45 -18.64
N ALA A 244 7.42 8.62 -19.23
CA ALA A 244 7.88 8.72 -20.61
C ALA A 244 7.29 7.62 -21.50
N LEU A 245 5.96 7.55 -21.63
CA LEU A 245 5.30 6.60 -22.50
C LEU A 245 5.47 7.00 -23.99
N PRO A 246 5.96 6.09 -24.87
CA PRO A 246 6.24 6.43 -26.28
C PRO A 246 4.97 6.57 -27.12
N GLY A 247 3.80 6.28 -26.56
CA GLY A 247 2.54 6.19 -27.29
C GLY A 247 2.42 4.92 -28.12
N GLY A 248 1.26 4.77 -28.81
CA GLY A 248 1.01 3.60 -29.66
C GLY A 248 0.48 2.38 -28.91
N VAL A 249 0.78 1.20 -29.45
CA VAL A 249 0.41 -0.11 -28.88
C VAL A 249 1.61 -1.03 -28.95
N GLU A 250 1.96 -1.61 -27.84
CA GLU A 250 2.91 -2.71 -27.76
C GLU A 250 2.17 -4.02 -27.50
N VAL A 251 2.57 -5.07 -28.20
CA VAL A 251 1.95 -6.39 -28.10
C VAL A 251 2.96 -7.40 -27.60
N VAL A 252 2.70 -7.98 -26.43
CA VAL A 252 3.42 -9.16 -25.94
C VAL A 252 2.63 -10.41 -26.35
N THR A 253 3.23 -11.23 -27.22
CA THR A 253 2.58 -12.47 -27.67
C THR A 253 2.56 -13.50 -26.56
N TYR A 254 1.36 -14.00 -26.22
CA TYR A 254 1.14 -15.04 -25.22
C TYR A 254 -0.04 -15.92 -25.64
N ASP A 255 0.11 -17.25 -25.46
CA ASP A 255 -0.93 -18.20 -25.84
C ASP A 255 -2.06 -18.21 -24.79
N THR A 256 -3.09 -17.40 -25.04
CA THR A 256 -4.26 -17.24 -24.18
C THR A 256 -5.50 -16.89 -25.01
N PRO A 257 -6.71 -17.33 -24.61
CA PRO A 257 -7.94 -17.03 -25.35
C PRO A 257 -8.40 -15.57 -25.25
N GLN A 258 -7.85 -14.80 -24.33
CA GLN A 258 -8.18 -13.40 -24.11
C GLN A 258 -6.91 -12.54 -24.06
N SER A 259 -6.95 -11.38 -24.70
CA SER A 259 -5.92 -10.35 -24.55
C SER A 259 -6.19 -9.50 -23.32
N VAL A 260 -5.19 -9.34 -22.48
CA VAL A 260 -5.19 -8.35 -21.41
C VAL A 260 -4.61 -7.05 -21.94
N VAL A 261 -5.28 -5.95 -21.66
CA VAL A 261 -4.85 -4.60 -22.05
C VAL A 261 -4.61 -3.76 -20.80
N VAL A 262 -3.43 -3.18 -20.69
CA VAL A 262 -3.09 -2.11 -19.77
C VAL A 262 -2.86 -0.86 -20.61
N PHE A 263 -3.46 0.24 -20.24
CA PHE A 263 -3.32 1.51 -20.94
C PHE A 263 -3.13 2.64 -19.92
N GLY A 264 -2.49 3.73 -20.34
CA GLY A 264 -2.29 4.86 -19.46
C GLY A 264 -1.53 6.00 -20.11
N GLN A 265 -1.39 7.06 -19.34
CA GLN A 265 -0.63 8.28 -19.67
C GLN A 265 -0.07 8.88 -18.38
N ALA A 266 0.71 9.95 -18.50
CA ALA A 266 1.08 10.77 -17.35
C ALA A 266 -0.19 11.23 -16.62
N GLY A 267 -0.17 11.13 -15.29
CA GLY A 267 -1.22 11.55 -14.38
C GLY A 267 -0.86 12.84 -13.66
N MET A 268 -1.38 12.98 -12.44
CA MET A 268 -1.09 14.10 -11.54
C MET A 268 -0.91 13.61 -10.11
N THR A 269 -0.16 14.34 -9.33
CA THR A 269 0.09 14.08 -7.90
C THR A 269 -1.13 14.49 -7.05
N GLU A 270 -1.20 14.01 -5.80
CA GLU A 270 -2.33 14.31 -4.90
C GLU A 270 -2.40 15.78 -4.48
N ASP A 271 -1.27 16.50 -4.53
CA ASP A 271 -1.15 17.92 -4.22
C ASP A 271 -1.44 18.84 -5.42
N ASP A 272 -1.68 18.29 -6.60
CA ASP A 272 -2.11 19.06 -7.77
C ASP A 272 -3.50 19.70 -7.50
N PRO A 273 -3.68 20.99 -7.72
CA PRO A 273 -4.94 21.69 -7.46
C PRO A 273 -6.14 21.11 -8.23
N ASP A 274 -5.89 20.44 -9.36
CA ASP A 274 -6.91 19.80 -10.20
C ASP A 274 -7.13 18.33 -9.88
N PHE A 275 -6.42 17.77 -8.86
CA PHE A 275 -6.51 16.34 -8.52
C PHE A 275 -7.94 15.88 -8.24
N PHE A 276 -8.71 16.61 -7.42
CA PHE A 276 -10.10 16.26 -7.12
C PHE A 276 -11.03 16.35 -8.34
N ALA A 277 -10.79 17.33 -9.23
CA ALA A 277 -11.52 17.41 -10.49
C ALA A 277 -11.24 16.20 -11.38
N ALA A 278 -9.98 15.78 -11.50
CA ALA A 278 -9.58 14.57 -12.22
C ALA A 278 -10.11 13.30 -11.57
N TYR A 279 -10.15 13.23 -10.23
CA TYR A 279 -10.74 12.11 -9.51
C TYR A 279 -12.23 11.95 -9.84
N ILE A 280 -13.00 13.06 -9.79
CA ILE A 280 -14.43 13.06 -10.16
C ILE A 280 -14.61 12.67 -11.64
N MET A 281 -13.80 13.22 -12.53
CA MET A 281 -13.80 12.89 -13.94
C MET A 281 -13.54 11.39 -14.16
N ASN A 282 -12.56 10.84 -13.45
CA ASN A 282 -12.26 9.41 -13.48
C ASN A 282 -13.44 8.56 -13.00
N GLN A 283 -14.14 8.95 -11.92
CA GLN A 283 -15.33 8.23 -11.44
C GLN A 283 -16.41 8.14 -12.53
N ILE A 284 -16.58 9.17 -13.33
CA ILE A 284 -17.52 9.17 -14.46
C ILE A 284 -17.02 8.28 -15.60
N LEU A 285 -15.71 8.32 -15.91
CA LEU A 285 -15.15 7.61 -17.07
C LEU A 285 -15.01 6.11 -16.83
N GLY A 286 -14.27 5.69 -15.81
CA GLY A 286 -13.95 4.29 -15.56
C GLY A 286 -13.83 3.87 -14.10
N GLY A 287 -13.79 4.82 -13.14
CA GLY A 287 -13.66 4.55 -11.71
C GLY A 287 -14.97 4.18 -11.00
N GLY A 288 -16.11 4.58 -11.55
CA GLY A 288 -17.44 4.41 -10.93
C GLY A 288 -18.07 3.01 -11.04
N GLY A 289 -17.28 1.98 -11.29
CA GLY A 289 -17.77 0.61 -11.44
C GLY A 289 -18.80 0.48 -12.56
N PHE A 290 -19.90 -0.25 -12.34
CA PHE A 290 -20.94 -0.49 -13.34
C PHE A 290 -21.62 0.76 -13.90
N ARG A 291 -21.54 1.88 -13.22
CA ARG A 291 -22.15 3.14 -13.68
C ARG A 291 -21.20 3.99 -14.52
N SER A 292 -19.96 3.58 -14.68
CA SER A 292 -18.98 4.31 -15.47
C SER A 292 -19.27 4.20 -16.98
N ARG A 293 -18.84 5.19 -17.75
CA ARG A 293 -19.05 5.23 -19.19
C ARG A 293 -18.36 4.07 -19.91
N LEU A 294 -17.14 3.74 -19.50
CA LEU A 294 -16.41 2.61 -20.08
C LEU A 294 -17.17 1.30 -19.86
N MET A 295 -17.71 1.07 -18.66
CA MET A 295 -18.52 -0.12 -18.39
C MET A 295 -19.80 -0.16 -19.22
N ALA A 296 -20.52 0.95 -19.32
CA ALA A 296 -21.74 1.04 -20.13
C ALA A 296 -21.45 0.75 -21.62
N GLU A 297 -20.38 1.31 -22.17
CA GLU A 297 -20.07 1.20 -23.59
C GLU A 297 -19.43 -0.15 -23.98
N LEU A 298 -18.43 -0.62 -23.21
CA LEU A 298 -17.69 -1.83 -23.58
C LEU A 298 -18.39 -3.10 -23.10
N ARG A 299 -18.92 -3.09 -21.88
CA ARG A 299 -19.55 -4.27 -21.28
C ARG A 299 -21.02 -4.37 -21.64
N GLU A 300 -21.84 -3.38 -21.23
CA GLU A 300 -23.30 -3.49 -21.31
C GLU A 300 -23.81 -3.38 -22.75
N ALA A 301 -23.34 -2.39 -23.50
CA ALA A 301 -23.82 -2.15 -24.85
C ALA A 301 -23.25 -3.14 -25.87
N ARG A 302 -22.01 -3.63 -25.71
CA ARG A 302 -21.30 -4.40 -26.75
C ARG A 302 -20.75 -5.76 -26.30
N GLY A 303 -20.72 -6.06 -25.00
CA GLY A 303 -20.23 -7.33 -24.48
C GLY A 303 -18.77 -7.62 -24.88
N LEU A 304 -17.92 -6.58 -24.94
CA LEU A 304 -16.52 -6.70 -25.34
C LEU A 304 -15.62 -7.17 -24.20
N THR A 305 -16.01 -6.89 -22.98
CA THR A 305 -15.25 -7.21 -21.78
C THR A 305 -16.20 -7.58 -20.64
N TYR A 306 -15.68 -8.31 -19.65
CA TYR A 306 -16.37 -8.51 -18.38
C TYR A 306 -16.24 -7.29 -17.45
N GLY A 307 -15.14 -6.53 -17.58
CA GLY A 307 -14.92 -5.32 -16.82
C GLY A 307 -13.81 -4.46 -17.43
N VAL A 308 -13.98 -3.15 -17.33
CA VAL A 308 -13.00 -2.14 -17.74
C VAL A 308 -12.97 -1.05 -16.69
N TYR A 309 -11.77 -0.67 -16.28
CA TYR A 309 -11.57 0.29 -15.21
C TYR A 309 -10.50 1.31 -15.58
N SER A 310 -10.62 2.53 -15.04
CA SER A 310 -9.54 3.51 -15.02
C SER A 310 -9.37 4.11 -13.63
N TYR A 311 -8.17 4.55 -13.31
CA TYR A 311 -7.81 5.05 -11.99
C TYR A 311 -6.58 5.97 -12.06
N LEU A 312 -6.52 6.93 -11.14
CA LEU A 312 -5.33 7.73 -10.88
C LEU A 312 -4.38 6.91 -10.02
N VAL A 313 -3.09 7.00 -10.32
CA VAL A 313 -2.01 6.35 -9.58
C VAL A 313 -1.00 7.42 -9.18
N PRO A 314 -1.29 8.20 -8.13
CA PRO A 314 -0.31 9.11 -7.55
C PRO A 314 0.71 8.26 -6.79
N LYS A 315 1.98 8.32 -7.22
CA LYS A 315 3.13 7.74 -6.52
C LYS A 315 3.95 8.87 -5.92
N ASP A 316 4.80 8.57 -4.96
CA ASP A 316 5.65 9.58 -4.31
C ASP A 316 6.59 10.29 -5.31
N HIS A 317 7.02 9.59 -6.39
CA HIS A 317 8.02 10.08 -7.34
C HIS A 317 7.54 10.12 -8.80
N ALA A 318 6.26 9.84 -9.06
CA ALA A 318 5.64 9.89 -10.40
C ALA A 318 4.13 9.87 -10.27
N ALA A 319 3.43 10.18 -11.36
CA ALA A 319 1.98 10.03 -11.40
C ALA A 319 1.52 9.45 -12.73
N LEU A 320 0.57 8.53 -12.67
CA LEU A 320 -0.06 7.90 -13.81
C LEU A 320 -1.58 8.07 -13.77
N TYR A 321 -2.16 8.10 -14.94
CA TYR A 321 -3.57 7.82 -15.14
C TYR A 321 -3.68 6.54 -15.96
N MET A 322 -4.17 5.48 -15.36
CA MET A 322 -4.13 4.13 -15.91
C MET A 322 -5.52 3.54 -16.05
N GLY A 323 -5.58 2.44 -16.80
CA GLY A 323 -6.73 1.57 -16.84
C GLY A 323 -6.39 0.21 -17.41
N SER A 324 -7.31 -0.74 -17.26
CA SER A 324 -7.14 -2.09 -17.75
C SER A 324 -8.46 -2.76 -18.09
N PHE A 325 -8.40 -3.73 -19.00
CA PHE A 325 -9.48 -4.64 -19.30
C PHE A 325 -8.96 -5.92 -19.96
N ALA A 326 -9.81 -6.94 -20.03
CA ALA A 326 -9.55 -8.13 -20.84
C ALA A 326 -10.67 -8.29 -21.88
N SER A 327 -10.32 -8.75 -23.09
CA SER A 327 -11.27 -9.00 -24.17
C SER A 327 -10.83 -10.21 -24.98
N SER A 328 -11.77 -10.84 -25.71
CA SER A 328 -11.41 -11.91 -26.64
C SER A 328 -10.45 -11.39 -27.71
N ASN A 329 -9.51 -12.25 -28.15
CA ASN A 329 -8.46 -11.87 -29.10
C ASN A 329 -9.02 -11.27 -30.40
N GLY A 330 -10.17 -11.76 -30.89
CA GLY A 330 -10.80 -11.27 -32.10
C GLY A 330 -11.51 -9.91 -31.96
N ARG A 331 -11.72 -9.41 -30.74
CA ARG A 331 -12.48 -8.18 -30.49
C ARG A 331 -11.69 -7.12 -29.70
N VAL A 332 -10.46 -7.42 -29.29
CA VAL A 332 -9.66 -6.51 -28.48
C VAL A 332 -9.37 -5.18 -29.18
N ALA A 333 -9.17 -5.18 -30.50
CA ALA A 333 -8.94 -3.97 -31.28
C ALA A 333 -10.15 -3.01 -31.19
N GLU A 334 -11.37 -3.54 -31.39
CA GLU A 334 -12.62 -2.78 -31.24
C GLU A 334 -12.73 -2.17 -29.83
N ALA A 335 -12.39 -2.94 -28.80
CA ALA A 335 -12.43 -2.47 -27.42
C ALA A 335 -11.42 -1.34 -27.15
N VAL A 336 -10.19 -1.43 -27.67
CA VAL A 336 -9.17 -0.38 -27.58
C VAL A 336 -9.63 0.91 -28.27
N ASP A 337 -10.21 0.81 -29.45
CA ASP A 337 -10.71 1.98 -30.21
C ASP A 337 -11.85 2.68 -29.45
N LEU A 338 -12.73 1.92 -28.80
CA LEU A 338 -13.79 2.48 -27.96
C LEU A 338 -13.26 3.17 -26.71
N VAL A 339 -12.27 2.59 -26.03
CA VAL A 339 -11.62 3.25 -24.88
C VAL A 339 -11.05 4.60 -25.33
N ARG A 340 -10.32 4.64 -26.44
CA ARG A 340 -9.78 5.88 -27.02
C ARG A 340 -10.86 6.90 -27.35
N ALA A 341 -11.96 6.45 -27.96
CA ALA A 341 -13.07 7.30 -28.32
C ALA A 341 -13.76 7.91 -27.09
N GLU A 342 -14.00 7.13 -26.04
CA GLU A 342 -14.60 7.62 -24.80
C GLU A 342 -13.67 8.60 -24.06
N TRP A 343 -12.36 8.35 -24.09
CA TRP A 343 -11.35 9.26 -23.55
C TRP A 343 -11.35 10.61 -24.31
N ALA A 344 -11.32 10.56 -25.65
CA ALA A 344 -11.36 11.77 -26.48
C ALA A 344 -12.64 12.59 -26.29
N LYS A 345 -13.79 11.95 -26.15
CA LYS A 345 -15.07 12.63 -25.84
C LYS A 345 -15.01 13.39 -24.53
N LYS A 346 -14.33 12.85 -23.52
CA LYS A 346 -14.16 13.52 -22.23
C LYS A 346 -13.22 14.72 -22.33
N ALA A 347 -12.10 14.57 -23.01
CA ALA A 347 -11.17 15.68 -23.24
C ALA A 347 -11.79 16.85 -24.01
N ALA A 348 -12.75 16.56 -24.90
CA ALA A 348 -13.45 17.60 -25.68
C ALA A 348 -14.63 18.24 -24.93
N ALA A 349 -15.17 17.61 -23.89
CA ALA A 349 -16.33 18.10 -23.14
C ALA A 349 -15.96 19.02 -21.97
N GLY A 350 -14.68 19.13 -21.62
CA GLY A 350 -14.15 19.92 -20.52
C GLY A 350 -14.23 19.19 -19.19
#